data_cae924bcc0e8668329223442998df199
#
_entry.id   cae924bcc0e8668329223442998df199
#
_cell.length_a   1.000
_cell.length_b   1.000
_cell.length_c   1.000
_cell.angle_alpha   90.00
_cell.angle_beta   90.00
_cell.angle_gamma   90.00
#
_symmetry.space_group_name_H-M   'P 1'
#
loop_
_entity.id
_entity.type
_entity.pdbx_description
1 polymer ?
#
loop_
_entity_poly.entity_id
_entity_poly.type
_entity_poly.pdbx_seq_one_letter_code
_entity_poly.pdbx_strand_id
1 'polypeptide(L)'
;QSAERRAFVKAHYPDVLLTTPKECTDFVMQHSDHGGADRVLEVAGGKDTFQLAWQCARPNAIVTIVALYDEPQLLPLPQMYGKNLTFKTGGVDGCDCEEILQLIKEGKIDTTPLITHRFPLAKIAEVYELFEQKRDGVIKVAITQ
;
A
#
# COMPACT_ATOMS: atom_id res chain seq x y z
N GLN A 1 7.99 -3.63 5.40
CA GLN A 1 6.87 -4.37 6.01
C GLN A 1 7.40 -5.54 6.82
N SER A 2 6.68 -5.96 7.89
CA SER A 2 7.07 -7.08 8.73
C SER A 2 7.03 -8.42 7.98
N ALA A 3 7.77 -9.42 8.47
CA ALA A 3 7.75 -10.78 7.92
C ALA A 3 6.34 -11.39 7.99
N GLU A 4 5.61 -11.13 9.08
CA GLU A 4 4.23 -11.59 9.28
C GLU A 4 3.27 -11.05 8.21
N ARG A 5 3.37 -9.75 7.89
CA ARG A 5 2.54 -9.14 6.84
C ARG A 5 2.84 -9.71 5.46
N ARG A 6 4.10 -10.00 5.16
CA ARG A 6 4.45 -10.65 3.89
C ARG A 6 3.93 -12.09 3.85
N ALA A 7 4.06 -12.84 4.95
CA ALA A 7 3.50 -14.19 5.04
C ALA A 7 1.98 -14.20 4.85
N PHE A 8 1.27 -13.24 5.46
CA PHE A 8 -0.17 -13.06 5.27
C PHE A 8 -0.52 -12.81 3.80
N VAL A 9 0.14 -11.86 3.15
CA VAL A 9 -0.13 -11.54 1.72
C VAL A 9 0.14 -12.76 0.85
N LYS A 10 1.24 -13.48 1.08
CA LYS A 10 1.58 -14.68 0.31
C LYS A 10 0.53 -15.79 0.46
N ALA A 11 -0.07 -15.92 1.64
CA ALA A 11 -1.08 -16.94 1.92
C ALA A 11 -2.44 -16.63 1.26
N HIS A 12 -2.84 -15.36 1.19
CA HIS A 12 -4.17 -14.95 0.71
C HIS A 12 -4.17 -14.38 -0.71
N TYR A 13 -3.03 -13.90 -1.19
CA TYR A 13 -2.87 -13.26 -2.50
C TYR A 13 -1.61 -13.80 -3.19
N PRO A 14 -1.60 -15.08 -3.63
CA PRO A 14 -0.40 -15.77 -4.11
C PRO A 14 0.22 -15.15 -5.36
N ASP A 15 -0.57 -14.44 -6.16
CA ASP A 15 -0.12 -13.79 -7.40
C ASP A 15 0.63 -12.47 -7.14
N VAL A 16 0.61 -11.97 -5.90
CA VAL A 16 1.32 -10.74 -5.53
C VAL A 16 2.78 -11.07 -5.24
N LEU A 17 3.68 -10.47 -6.03
CA LEU A 17 5.11 -10.54 -5.77
C LEU A 17 5.50 -9.66 -4.59
N LEU A 18 6.35 -10.20 -3.73
CA LEU A 18 6.72 -9.56 -2.46
C LEU A 18 8.22 -9.33 -2.38
N THR A 19 8.60 -8.15 -1.91
CA THR A 19 10.01 -7.80 -1.67
C THR A 19 10.16 -6.99 -0.38
N THR A 20 11.39 -6.70 -0.01
CA THR A 20 11.71 -5.80 1.11
C THR A 20 12.02 -4.40 0.59
N PRO A 21 11.89 -3.34 1.41
CA PRO A 21 12.26 -1.99 0.97
C PRO A 21 13.69 -1.89 0.45
N LYS A 22 14.63 -2.63 1.06
CA LYS A 22 16.04 -2.64 0.69
C LYS A 22 16.29 -3.20 -0.72
N GLU A 23 15.50 -4.18 -1.12
CA GLU A 23 15.65 -4.91 -2.39
C GLU A 23 14.66 -4.44 -3.46
N CYS A 24 13.73 -3.54 -3.09
CA CYS A 24 12.55 -3.23 -3.89
C CYS A 24 12.90 -2.72 -5.30
N THR A 25 13.84 -1.81 -5.40
CA THR A 25 14.23 -1.22 -6.71
C THR A 25 14.80 -2.29 -7.63
N ASP A 26 15.78 -3.07 -7.16
CA ASP A 26 16.39 -4.13 -7.95
C ASP A 26 15.38 -5.21 -8.33
N PHE A 27 14.52 -5.57 -7.37
CA PHE A 27 13.44 -6.54 -7.58
C PHE A 27 12.48 -6.07 -8.69
N VAL A 28 12.02 -4.83 -8.65
CA VAL A 28 11.11 -4.27 -9.65
C VAL A 28 11.78 -4.21 -11.02
N MET A 29 13.06 -3.80 -11.08
CA MET A 29 13.81 -3.78 -12.34
C MET A 29 13.95 -5.17 -12.98
N GLN A 30 14.15 -6.21 -12.17
CA GLN A 30 14.28 -7.60 -12.65
C GLN A 30 12.94 -8.21 -13.09
N HIS A 31 11.81 -7.74 -12.54
CA HIS A 31 10.47 -8.27 -12.80
C HIS A 31 9.62 -7.35 -13.69
N SER A 32 10.24 -6.42 -14.39
CA SER A 32 9.57 -5.50 -15.31
C SER A 32 10.24 -5.53 -16.69
N ASP A 33 9.42 -5.45 -17.75
CA ASP A 33 9.91 -5.51 -19.14
C ASP A 33 10.61 -4.23 -19.61
N HIS A 34 10.41 -3.10 -18.90
CA HIS A 34 10.83 -1.77 -19.35
C HIS A 34 11.70 -1.02 -18.33
N GLY A 35 12.40 -1.75 -17.46
CA GLY A 35 13.33 -1.15 -16.49
C GLY A 35 12.61 -0.35 -15.40
N GLY A 36 11.53 -0.89 -14.86
CA GLY A 36 10.74 -0.34 -13.77
C GLY A 36 9.24 -0.46 -13.96
N ALA A 37 8.47 -0.06 -12.96
CA ALA A 37 7.02 -0.17 -12.96
C ALA A 37 6.35 0.93 -13.79
N ASP A 38 5.30 0.58 -14.55
CA ASP A 38 4.46 1.52 -15.32
C ASP A 38 3.62 2.42 -14.42
N ARG A 39 3.17 1.87 -13.30
CA ARG A 39 2.34 2.53 -12.30
C ARG A 39 2.87 2.21 -10.91
N VAL A 40 3.07 3.22 -10.12
CA VAL A 40 3.51 3.09 -8.74
C VAL A 40 2.48 3.73 -7.83
N LEU A 41 2.05 2.99 -6.81
CA LEU A 41 1.18 3.51 -5.74
C LEU A 41 2.00 3.58 -4.44
N GLU A 42 2.22 4.78 -3.94
CA GLU A 42 2.80 5.01 -2.63
C GLU A 42 1.66 5.19 -1.62
N VAL A 43 1.51 4.23 -0.72
CA VAL A 43 0.38 4.17 0.23
C VAL A 43 0.85 3.99 1.68
N ALA A 44 2.15 4.13 1.94
CA ALA A 44 2.74 3.85 3.25
C ALA A 44 3.10 5.12 4.05
N GLY A 45 3.50 6.21 3.39
CA GLY A 45 3.84 7.49 4.04
C GLY A 45 5.07 7.46 4.95
N GLY A 46 5.95 6.47 4.79
CA GLY A 46 7.17 6.37 5.58
C GLY A 46 8.26 7.32 5.10
N LYS A 47 9.29 7.52 5.93
CA LYS A 47 10.38 8.48 5.71
C LYS A 47 11.02 8.40 4.32
N ASP A 48 11.23 7.17 3.80
CA ASP A 48 11.96 6.95 2.55
C ASP A 48 11.03 6.40 1.43
N THR A 49 9.74 6.27 1.68
CA THR A 49 8.82 5.59 0.75
C THR A 49 8.55 6.39 -0.51
N PHE A 50 8.56 7.72 -0.45
CA PHE A 50 8.48 8.58 -1.63
C PHE A 50 9.69 8.39 -2.55
N GLN A 51 10.89 8.37 -1.97
CA GLN A 51 12.13 8.17 -2.73
C GLN A 51 12.13 6.79 -3.40
N LEU A 52 11.72 5.75 -2.67
CA LEU A 52 11.61 4.40 -3.19
C LEU A 52 10.58 4.31 -4.34
N ALA A 53 9.43 4.98 -4.20
CA ALA A 53 8.36 4.97 -5.19
C ALA A 53 8.84 5.46 -6.56
N TRP A 54 9.45 6.65 -6.63
CA TRP A 54 9.90 7.17 -7.92
C TRP A 54 11.12 6.40 -8.49
N GLN A 55 11.97 5.83 -7.63
CA GLN A 55 13.08 5.00 -8.06
C GLN A 55 12.60 3.71 -8.77
N CYS A 56 11.54 3.10 -8.26
CA CYS A 56 10.92 1.92 -8.87
C CYS A 56 10.20 2.20 -10.20
N ALA A 57 9.88 3.46 -10.48
CA ALA A 57 9.15 3.85 -11.68
C ALA A 57 10.07 3.83 -12.93
N ARG A 58 9.58 3.26 -14.05
CA ARG A 58 10.25 3.38 -15.35
C ARG A 58 10.14 4.80 -15.92
N PRO A 59 10.87 5.14 -16.99
CA PRO A 59 10.60 6.38 -17.72
C PRO A 59 9.15 6.46 -18.23
N ASN A 60 8.57 7.67 -18.17
CA ASN A 60 7.18 7.98 -18.51
C ASN A 60 6.11 7.29 -17.63
N ALA A 61 6.49 6.78 -16.45
CA ALA A 61 5.56 6.17 -15.52
C ALA A 61 4.71 7.20 -14.77
N ILE A 62 3.61 6.72 -14.18
CA ILE A 62 2.79 7.49 -13.25
C ILE A 62 3.08 7.01 -11.83
N VAL A 63 3.42 7.93 -10.95
CA VAL A 63 3.60 7.71 -9.52
C VAL A 63 2.45 8.40 -8.78
N THR A 64 1.58 7.61 -8.16
CA THR A 64 0.45 8.13 -7.39
C THR A 64 0.76 8.06 -5.90
N ILE A 65 0.69 9.21 -5.24
CA ILE A 65 0.92 9.37 -3.81
C ILE A 65 -0.44 9.42 -3.12
N VAL A 66 -0.78 8.36 -2.43
CA VAL A 66 -2.04 8.21 -1.66
C VAL A 66 -1.80 8.44 -0.18
N ALA A 67 -0.59 8.14 0.28
CA ALA A 67 -0.22 8.25 1.68
C ALA A 67 -0.18 9.71 2.17
N LEU A 68 -0.47 9.89 3.45
CA LEU A 68 -0.20 11.12 4.18
C LEU A 68 1.24 11.10 4.71
N TYR A 69 1.91 12.24 4.59
CA TYR A 69 3.25 12.45 5.13
C TYR A 69 3.21 13.52 6.20
N ASP A 70 3.90 13.30 7.29
CA ASP A 70 4.02 14.27 8.39
C ASP A 70 5.00 15.40 8.04
N GLU A 71 5.94 15.12 7.13
CA GLU A 71 7.00 16.06 6.74
C GLU A 71 7.06 16.24 5.20
N PRO A 72 7.50 17.44 4.74
CA PRO A 72 7.71 17.68 3.31
C PRO A 72 8.65 16.66 2.68
N GLN A 73 8.31 16.20 1.47
CA GLN A 73 9.13 15.26 0.71
C GLN A 73 9.96 16.00 -0.35
N LEU A 74 11.23 15.62 -0.46
CA LEU A 74 12.14 16.21 -1.44
C LEU A 74 11.91 15.59 -2.83
N LEU A 75 11.69 16.43 -3.82
CA LEU A 75 11.67 16.05 -5.24
C LEU A 75 13.06 16.26 -5.85
N PRO A 76 13.89 15.22 -5.99
CA PRO A 76 15.29 15.37 -6.41
C PRO A 76 15.38 15.46 -7.94
N LEU A 77 15.02 16.61 -8.51
CA LEU A 77 14.93 16.83 -9.95
C LEU A 77 16.20 16.44 -10.73
N PRO A 78 17.43 16.66 -10.23
CA PRO A 78 18.63 16.23 -10.96
C PRO A 78 18.69 14.70 -11.16
N GLN A 79 18.25 13.91 -10.20
CA GLN A 79 18.24 12.45 -10.29
C GLN A 79 17.06 11.93 -11.13
N MET A 80 16.01 12.72 -11.25
CA MET A 80 14.81 12.39 -12.06
C MET A 80 14.93 12.80 -13.52
N TYR A 81 15.99 13.50 -13.87
CA TYR A 81 16.18 13.97 -15.25
C TYR A 81 16.14 12.79 -16.24
N GLY A 82 15.32 12.92 -17.27
CA GLY A 82 15.12 11.88 -18.27
C GLY A 82 14.09 10.80 -17.92
N LYS A 83 13.59 10.74 -16.68
CA LYS A 83 12.51 9.81 -16.33
C LYS A 83 11.12 10.29 -16.78
N ASN A 84 10.90 11.58 -17.01
CA ASN A 84 9.61 12.15 -17.47
C ASN A 84 8.41 11.63 -16.64
N LEU A 85 8.51 11.63 -15.31
CA LEU A 85 7.50 11.06 -14.43
C LEU A 85 6.29 11.99 -14.31
N THR A 86 5.11 11.38 -14.24
CA THR A 86 3.88 12.06 -13.82
C THR A 86 3.59 11.73 -12.37
N PHE A 87 3.51 12.75 -11.50
CA PHE A 87 3.06 12.58 -10.14
C PHE A 87 1.58 12.95 -10.02
N LYS A 88 0.82 12.09 -9.33
CA LYS A 88 -0.56 12.36 -8.93
C LYS A 88 -0.65 12.30 -7.42
N THR A 89 -1.34 13.27 -6.84
CA THR A 89 -1.63 13.34 -5.41
C THR A 89 -3.12 13.54 -5.22
N GLY A 90 -3.66 13.13 -4.11
CA GLY A 90 -5.05 13.36 -3.79
C GLY A 90 -5.51 12.59 -2.55
N GLY A 91 -6.59 13.05 -1.97
CA GLY A 91 -7.31 12.33 -0.94
C GLY A 91 -8.31 11.34 -1.56
N VAL A 92 -8.74 10.38 -0.75
CA VAL A 92 -9.84 9.49 -1.13
C VAL A 92 -11.16 10.26 -1.00
N ASP A 93 -11.89 10.37 -2.08
CA ASP A 93 -13.19 11.07 -2.15
C ASP A 93 -14.41 10.12 -2.16
N GLY A 94 -14.16 8.83 -2.30
CA GLY A 94 -15.22 7.82 -2.29
C GLY A 94 -16.03 7.73 -3.60
N CYS A 95 -15.62 8.38 -4.67
CA CYS A 95 -16.34 8.38 -5.96
C CYS A 95 -16.52 6.96 -6.55
N ASP A 96 -15.58 6.06 -6.28
CA ASP A 96 -15.57 4.70 -6.82
C ASP A 96 -16.18 3.65 -5.86
N CYS A 97 -16.80 4.08 -4.75
CA CYS A 97 -17.33 3.15 -3.74
C CYS A 97 -18.37 2.18 -4.31
N GLU A 98 -19.27 2.63 -5.17
CA GLU A 98 -20.29 1.77 -5.75
C GLU A 98 -19.68 0.68 -6.63
N GLU A 99 -18.73 1.04 -7.49
CA GLU A 99 -17.99 0.09 -8.34
C GLU A 99 -17.21 -0.92 -7.49
N ILE A 100 -16.50 -0.47 -6.47
CA ILE A 100 -15.73 -1.35 -5.57
C ILE A 100 -16.65 -2.32 -4.84
N LEU A 101 -17.78 -1.86 -4.32
CA LEU A 101 -18.78 -2.73 -3.68
C LEU A 101 -19.35 -3.77 -4.64
N GLN A 102 -19.57 -3.40 -5.90
CA GLN A 102 -20.01 -4.35 -6.92
C GLN A 102 -18.94 -5.41 -7.20
N LEU A 103 -17.65 -5.03 -7.31
CA LEU A 103 -16.54 -5.96 -7.48
C LEU A 103 -16.42 -6.95 -6.30
N ILE A 104 -16.63 -6.47 -5.07
CA ILE A 104 -16.66 -7.32 -3.87
C ILE A 104 -17.84 -8.29 -3.94
N LYS A 105 -19.03 -7.82 -4.29
CA LYS A 105 -20.25 -8.64 -4.43
C LYS A 105 -20.10 -9.73 -5.50
N GLU A 106 -19.40 -9.43 -6.58
CA GLU A 106 -19.09 -10.36 -7.65
C GLU A 106 -17.94 -11.32 -7.33
N GLY A 107 -17.33 -11.20 -6.15
CA GLY A 107 -16.19 -12.03 -5.73
C GLY A 107 -14.89 -11.74 -6.48
N LYS A 108 -14.80 -10.61 -7.21
CA LYS A 108 -13.56 -10.18 -7.90
C LYS A 108 -12.53 -9.60 -6.95
N ILE A 109 -12.99 -9.06 -5.82
CA ILE A 109 -12.15 -8.55 -4.73
C ILE A 109 -12.61 -9.23 -3.45
N ASP A 110 -11.72 -9.97 -2.80
CA ASP A 110 -11.99 -10.54 -1.47
C ASP A 110 -11.20 -9.77 -0.41
N THR A 111 -11.91 -8.99 0.40
CA THR A 111 -11.37 -8.25 1.53
C THR A 111 -11.57 -8.95 2.88
N THR A 112 -12.27 -10.09 2.87
CA THR A 112 -12.63 -10.82 4.09
C THR A 112 -11.41 -11.23 4.94
N PRO A 113 -10.29 -11.70 4.35
CA PRO A 113 -9.10 -12.06 5.11
C PRO A 113 -8.47 -10.91 5.87
N LEU A 114 -8.72 -9.65 5.45
CA LEU A 114 -8.19 -8.47 6.13
C LEU A 114 -8.83 -8.24 7.50
N ILE A 115 -10.05 -8.74 7.73
CA ILE A 115 -10.76 -8.60 9.02
C ILE A 115 -10.27 -9.70 9.95
N THR A 116 -9.20 -9.42 10.68
CA THR A 116 -8.57 -10.40 11.57
C THR A 116 -9.25 -10.51 12.94
N HIS A 117 -9.94 -9.47 13.37
CA HIS A 117 -10.56 -9.40 14.70
C HIS A 117 -11.97 -8.82 14.62
N ARG A 118 -12.82 -9.24 15.57
CA ARG A 118 -14.18 -8.73 15.74
C ARG A 118 -14.41 -8.47 17.22
N PHE A 119 -14.89 -7.27 17.57
CA PHE A 119 -15.17 -6.85 18.93
C PHE A 119 -16.49 -6.10 19.01
N PRO A 120 -17.23 -6.21 20.13
CA PRO A 120 -18.36 -5.35 20.38
C PRO A 120 -17.89 -3.91 20.69
N LEU A 121 -18.73 -2.93 20.39
CA LEU A 121 -18.43 -1.51 20.62
C LEU A 121 -18.04 -1.21 22.08
N ALA A 122 -18.61 -1.94 23.04
CA ALA A 122 -18.28 -1.80 24.46
C ALA A 122 -16.79 -2.04 24.79
N LYS A 123 -16.05 -2.73 23.90
CA LYS A 123 -14.60 -3.01 24.03
C LYS A 123 -13.71 -2.08 23.22
N ILE A 124 -14.22 -0.96 22.74
CA ILE A 124 -13.49 -0.07 21.81
C ILE A 124 -12.12 0.38 22.34
N ALA A 125 -11.98 0.65 23.63
CA ALA A 125 -10.70 1.04 24.24
C ALA A 125 -9.64 -0.08 24.13
N GLU A 126 -10.04 -1.33 24.41
CA GLU A 126 -9.19 -2.51 24.26
C GLU A 126 -8.72 -2.69 22.80
N VAL A 127 -9.62 -2.41 21.86
CA VAL A 127 -9.33 -2.49 20.41
C VAL A 127 -8.29 -1.46 19.98
N TYR A 128 -8.40 -0.23 20.48
CA TYR A 128 -7.38 0.80 20.17
C TYR A 128 -6.01 0.40 20.70
N GLU A 129 -5.91 -0.11 21.90
CA GLU A 129 -4.64 -0.61 22.46
C GLU A 129 -4.06 -1.77 21.65
N LEU A 130 -4.91 -2.74 21.28
CA LEU A 130 -4.52 -3.87 20.43
C LEU A 130 -3.91 -3.39 19.10
N PHE A 131 -4.59 -2.43 18.46
CA PHE A 131 -4.22 -1.91 17.15
C PHE A 131 -2.94 -1.06 17.20
N GLU A 132 -2.83 -0.17 18.19
CA GLU A 132 -1.67 0.69 18.40
C GLU A 132 -0.40 -0.13 18.69
N GLN A 133 -0.53 -1.14 19.54
CA GLN A 133 0.59 -2.03 19.89
C GLN A 133 0.86 -3.11 18.83
N LYS A 134 0.06 -3.19 17.77
CA LYS A 134 0.19 -4.16 16.67
C LYS A 134 0.29 -5.61 17.16
N ARG A 135 -0.45 -5.94 18.22
CA ARG A 135 -0.45 -7.29 18.81
C ARG A 135 -1.33 -8.26 18.00
N ASP A 136 -1.12 -9.55 18.25
CA ASP A 136 -1.96 -10.67 17.76
C ASP A 136 -2.19 -10.68 16.24
N GLY A 137 -1.23 -10.13 15.46
CA GLY A 137 -1.34 -10.09 14.01
C GLY A 137 -2.48 -9.20 13.47
N VAL A 138 -2.96 -8.22 14.26
CA VAL A 138 -4.07 -7.36 13.88
C VAL A 138 -3.83 -6.64 12.55
N ILE A 139 -4.79 -6.73 11.62
CA ILE A 139 -4.80 -6.00 10.34
C ILE A 139 -5.97 -5.04 10.30
N LYS A 140 -7.19 -5.57 10.41
CA LYS A 140 -8.42 -4.80 10.50
C LYS A 140 -9.27 -5.37 11.63
N VAL A 141 -9.93 -4.49 12.34
CA VAL A 141 -10.89 -4.85 13.39
C VAL A 141 -12.27 -4.42 12.96
N ALA A 142 -13.20 -5.35 12.91
CA ALA A 142 -14.62 -5.04 12.75
C ALA A 142 -15.25 -4.81 14.13
N ILE A 143 -15.91 -3.68 14.30
CA ILE A 143 -16.68 -3.36 15.49
C ILE A 143 -18.14 -3.70 15.23
N THR A 144 -18.73 -4.47 16.12
CA THR A 144 -20.16 -4.86 16.07
C THR A 144 -20.94 -4.16 17.18
N GLN A 145 -22.20 -3.93 16.95
CA GLN A 145 -23.15 -3.48 17.96
C GLN A 145 -23.63 -4.65 18.80
#